data_31c43058a4f020671ce58217b1ed9f19
#
_entry.id   31c43058a4f020671ce58217b1ed9f19
#
_cell.length_a   1.000
_cell.length_b   1.000
_cell.length_c   1.000
_cell.angle_alpha   90.00
_cell.angle_beta   90.00
_cell.angle_gamma   90.00
#
_symmetry.space_group_name_H-M   'P 1'
#
loop_
_entity.id
_entity.type
_entity.pdbx_description
1 polymer ?
#
loop_
_entity_poly.entity_id
_entity_poly.type
_entity_poly.pdbx_seq_one_letter_code
_entity_poly.pdbx_strand_id
1 'polypeptide(L)'
;MTLILYYHPFSSYCHKAMMALYEKELEFQPFLIDLGNERSRTEFAAIWPYAKFPVLHDISAGVTLPEATIIAEYAAGLSTAGPRLIPEKPDEARSIRLYDRLLDNYLHTPLQKIVGDRLRPAGERDARGVAEARATLATTYKLLESRLTDSGWMAGDDFSLADCAAAPPLFYLSRVAPLAGHPRLMRYLKRVMERPSFRRCLDAARPFRHFFPADAADEGWPDEDMRVAF
;
A
#
# COMPACT_ATOMS: atom_id res chain seq x y z
N MET A 1 9.92 6.34 23.15
CA MET A 1 8.73 5.82 22.41
C MET A 1 9.12 4.46 21.86
N THR A 2 8.29 3.44 22.03
CA THR A 2 8.57 2.07 21.55
C THR A 2 7.39 1.61 20.72
N LEU A 3 7.60 1.60 19.40
CA LEU A 3 6.60 1.18 18.41
C LEU A 3 6.90 -0.25 17.95
N ILE A 4 5.88 -1.12 17.92
CA ILE A 4 5.94 -2.44 17.31
C ILE A 4 4.97 -2.46 16.14
N LEU A 5 5.44 -2.83 14.94
CA LEU A 5 4.61 -2.99 13.75
C LEU A 5 4.42 -4.48 13.45
N TYR A 6 3.22 -4.99 13.67
CA TYR A 6 2.81 -6.32 13.21
C TYR A 6 2.49 -6.24 11.73
N TYR A 7 3.25 -6.95 10.91
CA TYR A 7 3.22 -6.74 9.48
C TYR A 7 3.65 -7.97 8.67
N HIS A 8 3.43 -7.90 7.36
CA HIS A 8 4.13 -8.76 6.41
C HIS A 8 4.79 -7.87 5.35
N PRO A 9 6.11 -8.04 5.05
CA PRO A 9 6.84 -7.15 4.15
C PRO A 9 6.32 -7.11 2.73
N PHE A 10 5.57 -8.13 2.29
CA PHE A 10 4.98 -8.21 0.95
C PHE A 10 3.54 -7.66 0.87
N SER A 11 3.02 -7.10 1.96
CA SER A 11 1.68 -6.51 1.99
C SER A 11 1.68 -5.05 1.54
N SER A 12 0.88 -4.74 0.54
CA SER A 12 0.69 -3.37 0.05
C SER A 12 0.15 -2.41 1.12
N TYR A 13 -0.75 -2.88 2.01
CA TYR A 13 -1.22 -2.07 3.14
C TYR A 13 -0.14 -1.85 4.20
N CYS A 14 0.74 -2.84 4.41
CA CYS A 14 1.90 -2.63 5.30
C CYS A 14 2.85 -1.60 4.72
N HIS A 15 3.09 -1.59 3.41
CA HIS A 15 3.92 -0.57 2.77
C HIS A 15 3.37 0.85 3.00
N LYS A 16 2.06 1.06 2.94
CA LYS A 16 1.42 2.35 3.22
C LYS A 16 1.77 2.85 4.63
N ALA A 17 1.63 2.01 5.64
CA ALA A 17 1.99 2.35 7.02
C ALA A 17 3.50 2.54 7.19
N MET A 18 4.31 1.65 6.63
CA MET A 18 5.78 1.74 6.69
C MET A 18 6.30 3.01 6.04
N MET A 19 5.77 3.41 4.86
CA MET A 19 6.14 4.66 4.21
C MET A 19 5.90 5.85 5.15
N ALA A 20 4.73 5.94 5.78
CA ALA A 20 4.41 7.00 6.70
C ALA A 20 5.37 7.03 7.90
N LEU A 21 5.67 5.88 8.50
CA LEU A 21 6.64 5.77 9.59
C LEU A 21 8.04 6.22 9.16
N TYR A 22 8.51 5.78 7.99
CA TYR A 22 9.81 6.18 7.45
C TYR A 22 9.88 7.67 7.09
N GLU A 23 8.83 8.22 6.48
CA GLU A 23 8.75 9.65 6.15
C GLU A 23 8.74 10.54 7.40
N LYS A 24 8.23 10.03 8.50
CA LYS A 24 8.22 10.71 9.79
C LYS A 24 9.44 10.39 10.65
N GLU A 25 10.44 9.68 10.10
CA GLU A 25 11.68 9.29 10.77
C GLU A 25 11.43 8.55 12.10
N LEU A 26 10.34 7.79 12.16
CA LEU A 26 9.96 7.01 13.34
C LEU A 26 10.60 5.62 13.28
N GLU A 27 11.36 5.29 14.32
CA GLU A 27 11.86 3.94 14.51
C GLU A 27 10.75 3.04 15.05
N PHE A 28 10.68 1.82 14.52
CA PHE A 28 9.77 0.78 14.98
C PHE A 28 10.43 -0.59 14.94
N GLN A 29 10.00 -1.47 15.84
CA GLN A 29 10.36 -2.87 15.82
C GLN A 29 9.42 -3.62 14.88
N PRO A 30 9.92 -4.23 13.78
CA PRO A 30 9.11 -5.03 12.91
C PRO A 30 8.82 -6.40 13.55
N PHE A 31 7.55 -6.81 13.56
CA PHE A 31 7.11 -8.14 14.00
C PHE A 31 6.43 -8.84 12.82
N LEU A 32 7.13 -9.81 12.24
CA LEU A 32 6.65 -10.55 11.08
C LEU A 32 5.47 -11.46 11.45
N ILE A 33 4.37 -11.34 10.72
CA ILE A 33 3.20 -12.22 10.84
C ILE A 33 3.19 -13.20 9.67
N ASP A 34 3.22 -14.48 9.98
CA ASP A 34 3.01 -15.56 9.03
C ASP A 34 1.58 -16.11 9.16
N LEU A 35 0.68 -15.68 8.27
CA LEU A 35 -0.71 -16.15 8.25
C LEU A 35 -0.85 -17.61 7.75
N GLY A 36 0.17 -18.18 7.14
CA GLY A 36 0.23 -19.59 6.78
C GLY A 36 0.50 -20.50 7.98
N ASN A 37 1.10 -19.95 9.03
CA ASN A 37 1.35 -20.66 10.29
C ASN A 37 0.16 -20.45 11.24
N GLU A 38 -0.48 -21.55 11.68
CA GLU A 38 -1.67 -21.53 12.52
C GLU A 38 -1.43 -20.85 13.87
N ARG A 39 -0.31 -21.09 14.49
CA ARG A 39 0.06 -20.47 15.77
C ARG A 39 0.22 -18.96 15.63
N SER A 40 0.98 -18.51 14.62
CA SER A 40 1.18 -17.08 14.33
C SER A 40 -0.15 -16.37 14.05
N ARG A 41 -1.03 -17.00 13.26
CA ARG A 41 -2.37 -16.48 12.96
C ARG A 41 -3.23 -16.37 14.22
N THR A 42 -3.22 -17.39 15.10
CA THR A 42 -4.00 -17.40 16.35
C THR A 42 -3.51 -16.34 17.33
N GLU A 43 -2.19 -16.25 17.52
CA GLU A 43 -1.57 -15.24 18.38
C GLU A 43 -1.86 -13.82 17.86
N PHE A 44 -1.81 -13.61 16.54
CA PHE A 44 -2.13 -12.32 15.94
C PHE A 44 -3.64 -11.99 16.02
N ALA A 45 -4.52 -12.98 15.87
CA ALA A 45 -5.97 -12.79 16.03
C ALA A 45 -6.36 -12.37 17.46
N ALA A 46 -5.57 -12.73 18.48
CA ALA A 46 -5.77 -12.24 19.83
C ALA A 46 -5.44 -10.73 19.98
N ILE A 47 -4.56 -10.18 19.13
CA ILE A 47 -4.23 -8.75 19.07
C ILE A 47 -5.29 -7.99 18.24
N TRP A 48 -5.62 -8.53 17.06
CA TRP A 48 -6.60 -7.98 16.12
C TRP A 48 -7.47 -9.09 15.54
N PRO A 49 -8.76 -9.21 15.92
CA PRO A 49 -9.60 -10.36 15.60
C PRO A 49 -9.76 -10.68 14.13
N TYR A 50 -9.65 -9.70 13.24
CA TYR A 50 -9.70 -9.92 11.79
C TYR A 50 -8.43 -10.55 11.22
N ALA A 51 -7.37 -10.70 12.02
CA ALA A 51 -6.04 -11.20 11.60
C ALA A 51 -5.53 -10.51 10.32
N LYS A 52 -5.76 -9.20 10.19
CA LYS A 52 -5.31 -8.36 9.08
C LYS A 52 -4.22 -7.41 9.55
N PHE A 53 -3.12 -7.40 8.82
CA PHE A 53 -2.02 -6.45 9.05
C PHE A 53 -2.10 -5.27 8.04
N PRO A 54 -1.49 -4.11 8.35
CA PRO A 54 -0.65 -3.82 9.53
C PRO A 54 -1.47 -3.53 10.80
N VAL A 55 -0.84 -3.77 11.95
CA VAL A 55 -1.28 -3.26 13.26
C VAL A 55 -0.07 -2.64 13.94
N LEU A 56 -0.20 -1.42 14.45
CA LEU A 56 0.83 -0.73 15.23
C LEU A 56 0.49 -0.80 16.71
N HIS A 57 1.44 -1.19 17.54
CA HIS A 57 1.35 -1.09 18.98
C HIS A 57 2.37 -0.06 19.49
N ASP A 58 1.90 1.01 20.11
CA ASP A 58 2.74 1.94 20.86
C ASP A 58 2.70 1.54 22.33
N ILE A 59 3.77 0.90 22.78
CA ILE A 59 3.90 0.45 24.18
C ILE A 59 3.89 1.65 25.14
N SER A 60 4.51 2.75 24.75
CA SER A 60 4.64 3.94 25.61
C SER A 60 3.31 4.64 25.84
N ALA A 61 2.44 4.64 24.83
CA ALA A 61 1.09 5.22 24.93
C ALA A 61 0.03 4.19 25.35
N GLY A 62 0.35 2.88 25.33
CA GLY A 62 -0.60 1.80 25.64
C GLY A 62 -1.72 1.66 24.60
N VAL A 63 -1.45 2.02 23.33
CA VAL A 63 -2.45 1.96 22.25
C VAL A 63 -2.10 0.92 21.21
N THR A 64 -3.13 0.25 20.68
CA THR A 64 -3.02 -0.68 19.54
C THR A 64 -3.89 -0.15 18.40
N LEU A 65 -3.29 0.11 17.27
CA LEU A 65 -3.91 0.76 16.12
C LEU A 65 -3.90 -0.17 14.91
N PRO A 66 -5.03 -0.75 14.53
CA PRO A 66 -5.21 -1.35 13.21
C PRO A 66 -5.42 -0.27 12.15
N GLU A 67 -5.50 -0.69 10.88
CA GLU A 67 -5.74 0.12 9.70
C GLU A 67 -4.54 1.00 9.28
N ALA A 68 -4.05 0.78 8.07
CA ALA A 68 -2.86 1.47 7.55
C ALA A 68 -3.00 3.00 7.54
N THR A 69 -4.21 3.52 7.22
CA THR A 69 -4.51 4.95 7.27
C THR A 69 -4.39 5.51 8.68
N ILE A 70 -4.95 4.82 9.67
CA ILE A 70 -4.93 5.25 11.07
C ILE A 70 -3.50 5.25 11.60
N ILE A 71 -2.70 4.23 11.24
CA ILE A 71 -1.28 4.18 11.58
C ILE A 71 -0.52 5.35 10.96
N ALA A 72 -0.80 5.69 9.70
CA ALA A 72 -0.15 6.79 9.01
C ALA A 72 -0.56 8.17 9.60
N GLU A 73 -1.82 8.37 9.97
CA GLU A 73 -2.29 9.56 10.67
C GLU A 73 -1.64 9.69 12.06
N TYR A 74 -1.55 8.57 12.79
CA TYR A 74 -0.88 8.52 14.08
C TYR A 74 0.60 8.91 13.96
N ALA A 75 1.31 8.32 12.99
CA ALA A 75 2.70 8.65 12.71
C ALA A 75 2.89 10.15 12.37
N ALA A 76 1.96 10.73 11.60
CA ALA A 76 1.98 12.16 11.28
C ALA A 76 1.85 13.06 12.52
N GLY A 77 1.13 12.60 13.55
CA GLY A 77 0.99 13.31 14.83
C GLY A 77 2.17 13.13 15.79
N LEU A 78 2.95 12.06 15.65
CA LEU A 78 4.06 11.75 16.57
C LEU A 78 5.35 12.53 16.27
N SER A 79 5.55 12.98 15.02
CA SER A 79 6.80 13.60 14.60
C SER A 79 6.58 14.76 13.64
N THR A 80 7.36 15.81 13.82
CA THR A 80 7.43 16.96 12.89
C THR A 80 8.47 16.78 11.80
N ALA A 81 9.27 15.70 11.84
CA ALA A 81 10.26 15.39 10.83
C ALA A 81 9.62 15.09 9.46
N GLY A 82 10.40 15.25 8.41
CA GLY A 82 9.99 14.95 7.04
C GLY A 82 8.77 15.75 6.53
N PRO A 83 8.08 15.26 5.50
CA PRO A 83 6.95 15.96 4.91
C PRO A 83 5.74 15.97 5.85
N ARG A 84 4.91 16.97 5.69
CA ARG A 84 3.61 17.05 6.37
C ARG A 84 2.61 16.13 5.67
N LEU A 85 2.45 14.90 6.17
CA LEU A 85 1.57 13.91 5.56
C LEU A 85 0.10 14.36 5.52
N ILE A 86 -0.33 15.16 6.49
CA ILE A 86 -1.67 15.75 6.54
C ILE A 86 -1.51 17.24 6.84
N PRO A 87 -1.99 18.15 5.96
CA PRO A 87 -1.97 19.60 6.21
C PRO A 87 -2.76 20.00 7.46
N GLU A 88 -2.41 21.16 8.04
CA GLU A 88 -3.16 21.70 9.20
C GLU A 88 -4.50 22.31 8.80
N LYS A 89 -4.57 22.91 7.61
CA LYS A 89 -5.80 23.54 7.13
C LYS A 89 -6.87 22.46 6.88
N PRO A 90 -8.06 22.59 7.48
CA PRO A 90 -9.09 21.53 7.41
C PRO A 90 -9.50 21.14 6.01
N ASP A 91 -9.57 22.10 5.08
CA ASP A 91 -9.96 21.82 3.68
C ASP A 91 -8.89 21.06 2.91
N GLU A 92 -7.61 21.40 3.12
CA GLU A 92 -6.48 20.69 2.55
C GLU A 92 -6.39 19.27 3.15
N ALA A 93 -6.51 19.14 4.46
CA ALA A 93 -6.53 17.85 5.15
C ALA A 93 -7.68 16.95 4.66
N ARG A 94 -8.87 17.53 4.45
CA ARG A 94 -10.02 16.80 3.88
C ARG A 94 -9.73 16.31 2.48
N SER A 95 -9.04 17.10 1.65
CA SER A 95 -8.64 16.69 0.31
C SER A 95 -7.68 15.50 0.35
N ILE A 96 -6.67 15.52 1.21
CA ILE A 96 -5.73 14.40 1.39
C ILE A 96 -6.48 13.13 1.83
N ARG A 97 -7.38 13.24 2.81
CA ARG A 97 -8.19 12.09 3.27
C ARG A 97 -9.16 11.58 2.20
N LEU A 98 -9.67 12.47 1.34
CA LEU A 98 -10.48 12.05 0.20
C LEU A 98 -9.66 11.18 -0.77
N TYR A 99 -8.43 11.61 -1.11
CA TYR A 99 -7.53 10.79 -1.93
C TYR A 99 -7.20 9.46 -1.25
N ASP A 100 -6.91 9.46 0.02
CA ASP A 100 -6.66 8.24 0.79
C ASP A 100 -7.84 7.24 0.67
N ARG A 101 -9.08 7.70 0.89
CA ARG A 101 -10.27 6.85 0.72
C ARG A 101 -10.51 6.41 -0.71
N LEU A 102 -10.28 7.29 -1.68
CA LEU A 102 -10.40 6.98 -3.09
C LEU A 102 -9.41 5.86 -3.48
N LEU A 103 -8.17 6.00 -3.06
CA LEU A 103 -7.10 5.04 -3.38
C LEU A 103 -7.32 3.69 -2.70
N ASP A 104 -7.75 3.66 -1.44
CA ASP A 104 -8.08 2.41 -0.76
C ASP A 104 -9.27 1.70 -1.42
N ASN A 105 -10.34 2.44 -1.74
CA ASN A 105 -11.57 1.83 -2.23
C ASN A 105 -11.53 1.48 -3.72
N TYR A 106 -10.88 2.32 -4.55
CA TYR A 106 -10.97 2.19 -6.01
C TYR A 106 -9.65 1.79 -6.68
N LEU A 107 -8.57 1.65 -5.89
CA LEU A 107 -7.29 1.14 -6.37
C LEU A 107 -6.88 -0.13 -5.60
N HIS A 108 -6.77 -0.04 -4.27
CA HIS A 108 -6.36 -1.15 -3.40
C HIS A 108 -7.39 -2.29 -3.36
N THR A 109 -8.67 -1.98 -3.15
CA THR A 109 -9.74 -3.00 -3.11
C THR A 109 -9.82 -3.81 -4.41
N PRO A 110 -9.84 -3.19 -5.62
CA PRO A 110 -9.78 -3.94 -6.86
C PRO A 110 -8.49 -4.76 -7.02
N LEU A 111 -7.32 -4.24 -6.61
CA LEU A 111 -6.08 -5.01 -6.58
C LEU A 111 -6.24 -6.27 -5.72
N GLN A 112 -6.74 -6.14 -4.50
CA GLN A 112 -6.96 -7.27 -3.59
C GLN A 112 -7.94 -8.30 -4.17
N LYS A 113 -8.98 -7.84 -4.90
CA LYS A 113 -9.92 -8.73 -5.59
C LYS A 113 -9.21 -9.56 -6.66
N ILE A 114 -8.39 -8.93 -7.50
CA ILE A 114 -7.66 -9.61 -8.59
C ILE A 114 -6.63 -10.59 -8.02
N VAL A 115 -5.81 -10.14 -7.07
CA VAL A 115 -4.76 -10.96 -6.45
C VAL A 115 -5.37 -12.10 -5.64
N GLY A 116 -6.41 -11.81 -4.84
CA GLY A 116 -7.10 -12.82 -4.03
C GLY A 116 -7.78 -13.88 -4.89
N ASP A 117 -8.29 -13.52 -6.06
CA ASP A 117 -8.87 -14.49 -7.00
C ASP A 117 -7.84 -15.45 -7.57
N ARG A 118 -6.62 -14.97 -7.85
CA ARG A 118 -5.50 -15.82 -8.31
C ARG A 118 -5.07 -16.87 -7.28
N LEU A 119 -5.30 -16.59 -5.98
CA LEU A 119 -4.99 -17.52 -4.88
C LEU A 119 -6.07 -18.60 -4.69
N ARG A 120 -7.22 -18.49 -5.36
CA ARG A 120 -8.28 -19.48 -5.27
C ARG A 120 -7.98 -20.69 -6.16
N PRO A 121 -8.49 -21.88 -5.78
CA PRO A 121 -8.55 -23.01 -6.70
C PRO A 121 -9.23 -22.63 -8.02
N ALA A 122 -8.77 -23.17 -9.14
CA ALA A 122 -9.26 -22.78 -10.48
C ALA A 122 -10.79 -22.87 -10.63
N GLY A 123 -11.44 -23.87 -9.99
CA GLY A 123 -12.90 -24.04 -10.01
C GLY A 123 -13.69 -23.05 -9.12
N GLU A 124 -13.01 -22.27 -8.29
CA GLU A 124 -13.61 -21.32 -7.36
C GLU A 124 -13.33 -19.85 -7.73
N ARG A 125 -12.70 -19.62 -8.87
CA ARG A 125 -12.37 -18.28 -9.36
C ARG A 125 -13.62 -17.51 -9.76
N ASP A 126 -13.63 -16.23 -9.41
CA ASP A 126 -14.72 -15.28 -9.69
C ASP A 126 -14.35 -14.36 -10.85
N ALA A 127 -14.46 -14.89 -12.06
CA ALA A 127 -14.15 -14.14 -13.30
C ALA A 127 -14.99 -12.85 -13.44
N ARG A 128 -16.26 -12.87 -12.96
CA ARG A 128 -17.13 -11.69 -12.98
C ARG A 128 -16.62 -10.60 -12.05
N GLY A 129 -16.34 -10.93 -10.80
CA GLY A 129 -15.83 -9.95 -9.84
C GLY A 129 -14.45 -9.41 -10.24
N VAL A 130 -13.59 -10.20 -10.89
CA VAL A 130 -12.33 -9.74 -11.48
C VAL A 130 -12.58 -8.75 -12.63
N ALA A 131 -13.56 -9.03 -13.52
CA ALA A 131 -13.92 -8.11 -14.60
C ALA A 131 -14.46 -6.76 -14.06
N GLU A 132 -15.30 -6.79 -13.03
CA GLU A 132 -15.81 -5.60 -12.34
C GLU A 132 -14.66 -4.81 -11.67
N ALA A 133 -13.71 -5.49 -11.03
CA ALA A 133 -12.53 -4.85 -10.45
C ALA A 133 -11.66 -4.16 -11.53
N ARG A 134 -11.45 -4.81 -12.68
CA ARG A 134 -10.72 -4.20 -13.81
C ARG A 134 -11.44 -2.98 -14.40
N ALA A 135 -12.75 -3.01 -14.49
CA ALA A 135 -13.55 -1.85 -14.94
C ALA A 135 -13.42 -0.66 -13.97
N THR A 136 -13.44 -0.94 -12.65
CA THR A 136 -13.20 0.07 -11.61
C THR A 136 -11.79 0.67 -11.75
N LEU A 137 -10.76 -0.17 -11.94
CA LEU A 137 -9.39 0.32 -12.16
C LEU A 137 -9.27 1.19 -13.40
N ALA A 138 -9.89 0.79 -14.52
CA ALA A 138 -9.86 1.60 -15.75
C ALA A 138 -10.46 3.01 -15.56
N THR A 139 -11.53 3.12 -14.78
CA THR A 139 -12.14 4.41 -14.40
C THR A 139 -11.21 5.20 -13.50
N THR A 140 -10.61 4.53 -12.50
CA THR A 140 -9.71 5.17 -11.53
C THR A 140 -8.43 5.67 -12.21
N TYR A 141 -7.85 4.90 -13.10
CA TYR A 141 -6.65 5.33 -13.86
C TYR A 141 -6.92 6.59 -14.67
N LYS A 142 -8.04 6.64 -15.39
CA LYS A 142 -8.45 7.85 -16.15
C LYS A 142 -8.62 9.07 -15.23
N LEU A 143 -9.24 8.86 -14.06
CA LEU A 143 -9.42 9.93 -13.08
C LEU A 143 -8.07 10.44 -12.56
N LEU A 144 -7.18 9.54 -12.15
CA LEU A 144 -5.86 9.90 -11.63
C LEU A 144 -4.99 10.53 -12.72
N GLU A 145 -4.99 9.98 -13.94
CA GLU A 145 -4.29 10.55 -15.10
C GLU A 145 -4.72 11.97 -15.39
N SER A 146 -6.02 12.29 -15.27
CA SER A 146 -6.54 13.63 -15.53
C SER A 146 -6.18 14.65 -14.44
N ARG A 147 -5.90 14.21 -13.22
CA ARG A 147 -5.61 15.06 -12.07
C ARG A 147 -4.11 15.25 -11.79
N LEU A 148 -3.30 14.25 -12.16
CA LEU A 148 -1.85 14.33 -11.99
C LEU A 148 -1.25 15.40 -12.90
N THR A 149 -0.33 16.18 -12.35
CA THR A 149 0.59 17.01 -13.12
C THR A 149 1.88 16.24 -13.44
N ASP A 150 2.70 16.75 -14.34
CA ASP A 150 3.92 16.05 -14.75
C ASP A 150 4.97 15.92 -13.62
N SER A 151 4.97 16.83 -12.65
CA SER A 151 5.92 16.88 -11.53
C SER A 151 5.26 16.79 -10.16
N GLY A 152 3.92 16.79 -10.07
CA GLY A 152 3.18 16.80 -8.81
C GLY A 152 3.14 15.45 -8.11
N TRP A 153 2.76 15.46 -6.84
CA TRP A 153 2.41 14.30 -6.05
C TRP A 153 0.94 13.94 -6.23
N MET A 154 0.46 12.89 -5.58
CA MET A 154 -0.89 12.34 -5.83
C MET A 154 -2.01 13.36 -5.56
N ALA A 155 -1.83 14.25 -4.61
CA ALA A 155 -2.86 15.22 -4.21
C ALA A 155 -2.37 16.69 -4.26
N GLY A 156 -1.34 17.00 -5.04
CA GLY A 156 -0.80 18.35 -5.20
C GLY A 156 0.71 18.39 -5.35
N ASP A 157 1.33 19.48 -4.89
CA ASP A 157 2.76 19.72 -5.09
C ASP A 157 3.63 19.07 -4.02
N ASP A 158 3.06 18.73 -2.86
CA ASP A 158 3.78 18.16 -1.73
C ASP A 158 3.45 16.67 -1.53
N PHE A 159 4.46 15.90 -1.11
CA PHE A 159 4.27 14.52 -0.70
C PHE A 159 3.40 14.43 0.55
N SER A 160 2.43 13.53 0.55
CA SER A 160 1.42 13.42 1.59
C SER A 160 0.99 11.98 1.88
N LEU A 161 0.02 11.80 2.77
CA LEU A 161 -0.64 10.51 3.02
C LEU A 161 -1.23 9.91 1.73
N ALA A 162 -1.68 10.75 0.78
CA ALA A 162 -2.19 10.28 -0.51
C ALA A 162 -1.13 9.49 -1.30
N ASP A 163 0.15 9.87 -1.19
CA ASP A 163 1.24 9.17 -1.86
C ASP A 163 1.58 7.85 -1.17
N CYS A 164 1.54 7.82 0.16
CA CYS A 164 1.66 6.58 0.91
C CYS A 164 0.54 5.58 0.55
N ALA A 165 -0.67 6.07 0.25
CA ALA A 165 -1.80 5.25 -0.16
C ALA A 165 -1.73 4.83 -1.64
N ALA A 166 -1.13 5.64 -2.52
CA ALA A 166 -1.08 5.40 -3.96
C ALA A 166 0.07 4.46 -4.38
N ALA A 167 1.26 4.66 -3.80
CA ALA A 167 2.48 3.98 -4.23
C ALA A 167 2.38 2.45 -4.19
N PRO A 168 1.97 1.81 -3.08
CA PRO A 168 1.94 0.36 -3.00
C PRO A 168 0.96 -0.29 -3.98
N PRO A 169 -0.31 0.12 -4.07
CA PRO A 169 -1.22 -0.52 -5.01
C PRO A 169 -0.83 -0.30 -6.46
N LEU A 170 -0.33 0.89 -6.85
CA LEU A 170 0.13 1.13 -8.22
C LEU A 170 1.32 0.24 -8.58
N PHE A 171 2.24 0.02 -7.65
CA PHE A 171 3.36 -0.89 -7.85
C PHE A 171 2.89 -2.32 -8.17
N TYR A 172 2.01 -2.90 -7.33
CA TYR A 172 1.49 -4.25 -7.59
C TYR A 172 0.56 -4.31 -8.80
N LEU A 173 -0.23 -3.25 -9.05
CA LEU A 173 -1.09 -3.16 -10.23
C LEU A 173 -0.30 -3.10 -11.54
N SER A 174 0.92 -2.58 -11.54
CA SER A 174 1.77 -2.62 -12.71
C SER A 174 1.96 -4.04 -13.28
N ARG A 175 1.77 -5.08 -12.45
CA ARG A 175 1.87 -6.50 -12.82
C ARG A 175 0.53 -7.15 -13.19
N VAL A 176 -0.57 -6.76 -12.55
CA VAL A 176 -1.86 -7.45 -12.72
C VAL A 176 -2.87 -6.68 -13.56
N ALA A 177 -2.70 -5.38 -13.66
CA ALA A 177 -3.52 -4.46 -14.46
C ALA A 177 -2.64 -3.28 -14.95
N PRO A 178 -1.77 -3.49 -15.96
CA PRO A 178 -0.76 -2.53 -16.36
C PRO A 178 -1.29 -1.12 -16.64
N LEU A 179 -0.46 -0.11 -16.34
CA LEU A 179 -0.79 1.31 -16.47
C LEU A 179 -0.62 1.84 -17.91
N ALA A 180 -0.50 0.95 -18.89
CA ALA A 180 -0.34 1.33 -20.30
C ALA A 180 -1.43 2.31 -20.75
N GLY A 181 -1.03 3.39 -21.45
CA GLY A 181 -1.94 4.46 -21.86
C GLY A 181 -2.18 5.57 -20.82
N HIS A 182 -1.52 5.51 -19.66
CA HIS A 182 -1.61 6.52 -18.60
C HIS A 182 -0.21 7.10 -18.27
N PRO A 183 0.37 7.94 -19.15
CA PRO A 183 1.77 8.36 -19.05
C PRO A 183 2.10 9.18 -17.80
N ARG A 184 1.17 10.00 -17.28
CA ARG A 184 1.41 10.76 -16.04
C ARG A 184 1.44 9.82 -14.84
N LEU A 185 0.54 8.83 -14.81
CA LEU A 185 0.49 7.82 -13.75
C LEU A 185 1.76 6.94 -13.76
N MET A 186 2.27 6.61 -14.94
CA MET A 186 3.55 5.89 -15.09
C MET A 186 4.74 6.74 -14.58
N ARG A 187 4.81 8.02 -14.96
CA ARG A 187 5.86 8.94 -14.45
C ARG A 187 5.77 9.13 -12.93
N TYR A 188 4.54 9.24 -12.42
CA TYR A 188 4.31 9.30 -10.98
C TYR A 188 4.83 8.04 -10.27
N LEU A 189 4.47 6.84 -10.75
CA LEU A 189 4.94 5.59 -10.18
C LEU A 189 6.47 5.51 -10.19
N LYS A 190 7.11 5.86 -11.30
CA LYS A 190 8.57 5.92 -11.38
C LYS A 190 9.15 6.84 -10.31
N ARG A 191 8.63 8.05 -10.17
CA ARG A 191 9.10 9.03 -9.16
C ARG A 191 8.94 8.52 -7.73
N VAL A 192 7.78 7.94 -7.38
CA VAL A 192 7.55 7.45 -6.02
C VAL A 192 8.40 6.21 -5.71
N MET A 193 8.74 5.38 -6.70
CA MET A 193 9.66 4.26 -6.53
C MET A 193 11.09 4.69 -6.22
N GLU A 194 11.49 5.89 -6.62
CA GLU A 194 12.79 6.47 -6.29
C GLU A 194 12.86 7.04 -4.88
N ARG A 195 11.70 7.19 -4.20
CA ARG A 195 11.64 7.74 -2.85
C ARG A 195 12.23 6.79 -1.82
N PRO A 196 13.12 7.25 -0.93
CA PRO A 196 13.82 6.37 0.02
C PRO A 196 12.87 5.54 0.91
N SER A 197 11.75 6.11 1.36
CA SER A 197 10.74 5.40 2.16
C SER A 197 10.15 4.21 1.43
N PHE A 198 9.78 4.37 0.16
CA PHE A 198 9.20 3.29 -0.63
C PHE A 198 10.25 2.26 -1.06
N ARG A 199 11.47 2.70 -1.39
CA ARG A 199 12.58 1.76 -1.65
C ARG A 199 12.83 0.83 -0.48
N ARG A 200 12.84 1.34 0.75
CA ARG A 200 12.98 0.50 1.96
C ARG A 200 11.85 -0.54 2.07
N CYS A 201 10.62 -0.17 1.68
CA CYS A 201 9.50 -1.13 1.63
C CYS A 201 9.75 -2.23 0.58
N LEU A 202 10.20 -1.86 -0.62
CA LEU A 202 10.48 -2.81 -1.70
C LEU A 202 11.66 -3.73 -1.36
N ASP A 203 12.72 -3.20 -0.75
CA ASP A 203 13.87 -3.99 -0.30
C ASP A 203 13.45 -5.03 0.76
N ALA A 204 12.59 -4.65 1.71
CA ALA A 204 12.03 -5.58 2.69
C ALA A 204 11.11 -6.63 2.05
N ALA A 205 10.41 -6.29 0.98
CA ALA A 205 9.50 -7.18 0.25
C ALA A 205 10.23 -8.20 -0.64
N ARG A 206 11.41 -7.86 -1.14
CA ARG A 206 12.16 -8.64 -2.15
C ARG A 206 12.35 -10.12 -1.82
N PRO A 207 12.71 -10.53 -0.59
CA PRO A 207 12.82 -11.94 -0.23
C PRO A 207 11.50 -12.71 -0.34
N PHE A 208 10.37 -12.01 -0.29
CA PHE A 208 9.02 -12.56 -0.29
C PHE A 208 8.32 -12.50 -1.66
N ARG A 209 9.04 -12.10 -2.73
CA ARG A 209 8.47 -11.96 -4.08
C ARG A 209 7.83 -13.24 -4.63
N HIS A 210 8.30 -14.39 -4.16
CA HIS A 210 7.78 -15.70 -4.53
C HIS A 210 6.33 -15.95 -4.06
N PHE A 211 5.83 -15.16 -3.12
CA PHE A 211 4.42 -15.18 -2.72
C PHE A 211 3.48 -14.43 -3.68
N PHE A 212 4.04 -13.71 -4.68
CA PHE A 212 3.18 -13.06 -5.66
C PHE A 212 2.48 -14.12 -6.52
N PRO A 213 1.14 -14.18 -6.55
CA PRO A 213 0.44 -15.22 -7.28
C PRO A 213 0.59 -14.98 -8.79
N ALA A 214 1.35 -15.87 -9.44
CA ALA A 214 1.49 -15.89 -10.87
C ALA A 214 0.16 -16.32 -11.52
N ASP A 215 -0.18 -15.72 -12.64
CA ASP A 215 -1.16 -16.28 -13.58
C ASP A 215 -0.39 -17.11 -14.63
N ALA A 216 -1.04 -18.09 -15.27
CA ALA A 216 -0.39 -18.94 -16.27
C ALA A 216 0.26 -18.16 -17.44
N ALA A 217 -0.13 -16.91 -17.66
CA ALA A 217 0.43 -16.00 -18.65
C ALA A 217 1.47 -15.01 -18.06
N ASP A 218 1.71 -15.05 -16.74
CA ASP A 218 2.55 -14.08 -16.04
C ASP A 218 3.44 -14.86 -15.06
N GLU A 219 4.71 -15.01 -15.37
CA GLU A 219 5.68 -15.82 -14.60
C GLU A 219 5.98 -15.29 -13.18
N GLY A 220 5.04 -14.55 -12.58
CA GLY A 220 5.17 -13.95 -11.27
C GLY A 220 5.97 -12.66 -11.30
N TRP A 221 6.82 -12.43 -10.33
CA TRP A 221 7.77 -11.32 -10.33
C TRP A 221 9.16 -11.85 -10.71
N PRO A 222 9.49 -11.92 -12.02
CA PRO A 222 10.69 -12.59 -12.50
C PRO A 222 11.96 -11.79 -12.19
N ASP A 223 11.84 -10.48 -12.04
CA ASP A 223 12.97 -9.61 -11.77
C ASP A 223 13.31 -9.62 -10.27
N GLU A 224 14.53 -10.08 -9.92
CA GLU A 224 15.02 -10.06 -8.55
C GLU A 224 15.01 -8.66 -7.93
N ASP A 225 15.14 -7.62 -8.74
CA ASP A 225 15.10 -6.23 -8.31
C ASP A 225 13.68 -5.68 -8.14
N MET A 226 12.64 -6.48 -8.44
CA MET A 226 11.24 -6.05 -8.42
C MET A 226 11.01 -4.77 -9.25
N ARG A 227 11.65 -4.68 -10.43
CA ARG A 227 11.50 -3.53 -11.33
C ARG A 227 10.14 -3.52 -11.99
N VAL A 228 9.68 -2.34 -12.33
CA VAL A 228 8.49 -2.12 -13.16
C VAL A 228 8.97 -1.79 -14.58
N ALA A 229 8.43 -2.48 -15.56
CA ALA A 229 8.63 -2.10 -16.97
C ALA A 229 7.79 -0.86 -17.27
N PHE A 230 8.43 0.21 -17.72
CA PHE A 230 7.80 1.48 -18.08
C PHE A 230 7.73 1.63 -19.61
#